data_29abf57233d022d8b4a1f3ee325af173
#
_entry.id   29abf57233d022d8b4a1f3ee325af173
#
_cell.length_a   1.000
_cell.length_b   1.000
_cell.length_c   1.000
_cell.angle_alpha   90.00
_cell.angle_beta   90.00
_cell.angle_gamma   90.00
#
_symmetry.space_group_name_H-M   'P 1'
#
loop_
_entity.id
_entity.type
_entity.pdbx_description
1 polymer ?
#
loop_
_entity_poly.entity_id
_entity_poly.type
_entity_poly.pdbx_seq_one_letter_code
_entity_poly.pdbx_strand_id
1 'polypeptide(L)'
;GNLLFSEEILCPGQSIRHLPTAMERALAVRGATARDLAGIACVRGPGSFTGLRIAHAAMYGLSRPFAIPMAGLAYLELLAAQAADFAAGETWVLTYARKGQIYMQGFSHGLPLGPVRPARVAQALALLADRPAPLFLLGSGVRKNPELHALANASVLPPALDTPTPTALLTAACAASYADSPPPPLYLRKSDAEDNLDAIAQSRGIPSDEARRHIPDFE
;
A
#
# COMPACT_ATOMS: atom_id res chain seq x y z
N GLY A 1 4.75 -1.18 22.45
CA GLY A 1 4.38 0.24 22.37
C GLY A 1 2.90 0.44 22.64
N ASN A 2 2.51 1.63 23.08
CA ASN A 2 1.13 1.98 23.33
C ASN A 2 0.64 2.94 22.24
N LEU A 3 -0.57 2.73 21.72
CA LEU A 3 -1.24 3.66 20.82
C LEU A 3 -1.68 4.89 21.61
N LEU A 4 -1.14 6.04 21.29
CA LEU A 4 -1.43 7.30 21.99
C LEU A 4 -2.44 8.18 21.26
N PHE A 5 -2.45 8.08 19.93
CA PHE A 5 -3.33 8.82 19.04
C PHE A 5 -3.49 8.07 17.73
N SER A 6 -4.67 8.12 17.16
CA SER A 6 -4.93 7.69 15.78
C SER A 6 -6.00 8.57 15.16
N GLU A 7 -5.87 8.82 13.88
CA GLU A 7 -6.84 9.60 13.11
C GLU A 7 -6.99 8.98 11.72
N GLU A 8 -8.22 8.81 11.28
CA GLU A 8 -8.55 8.40 9.93
C GLU A 8 -9.29 9.53 9.21
N ILE A 9 -8.78 9.92 8.05
CA ILE A 9 -9.35 11.01 7.25
C ILE A 9 -9.72 10.48 5.88
N LEU A 10 -11.01 10.39 5.61
CA LEU A 10 -11.52 10.05 4.30
C LEU A 10 -11.52 11.29 3.38
N CYS A 11 -10.43 11.47 2.63
CA CYS A 11 -10.22 12.66 1.79
C CYS A 11 -9.69 12.30 0.37
N PRO A 12 -10.51 11.64 -0.48
CA PRO A 12 -10.08 11.24 -1.81
C PRO A 12 -9.49 12.40 -2.61
N GLY A 13 -8.22 12.25 -3.07
CA GLY A 13 -7.51 13.26 -3.86
C GLY A 13 -7.06 14.51 -3.11
N GLN A 14 -7.30 14.62 -1.78
CA GLN A 14 -6.98 15.81 -0.98
C GLN A 14 -5.96 15.55 0.16
N SER A 15 -5.29 14.42 0.14
CA SER A 15 -4.35 14.00 1.22
C SER A 15 -3.29 15.06 1.53
N ILE A 16 -2.75 15.74 0.52
CA ILE A 16 -1.73 16.78 0.69
C ILE A 16 -2.23 17.94 1.56
N ARG A 17 -3.52 18.24 1.53
CA ARG A 17 -4.13 19.33 2.31
C ARG A 17 -4.31 18.95 3.78
N HIS A 18 -4.61 17.69 4.06
CA HIS A 18 -5.01 17.24 5.40
C HIS A 18 -3.85 16.64 6.20
N LEU A 19 -2.87 16.01 5.52
CA LEU A 19 -1.81 15.27 6.18
C LEU A 19 -0.95 16.14 7.12
N PRO A 20 -0.48 17.37 6.76
CA PRO A 20 0.30 18.19 7.68
C PRO A 20 -0.44 18.53 8.97
N THR A 21 -1.71 18.93 8.86
CA THR A 21 -2.53 19.28 10.04
C THR A 21 -2.82 18.05 10.91
N ALA A 22 -2.98 16.86 10.34
CA ALA A 22 -3.12 15.62 11.11
C ALA A 22 -1.83 15.29 11.89
N MET A 23 -0.67 15.50 11.26
CA MET A 23 0.63 15.32 11.94
C MET A 23 0.82 16.32 13.08
N GLU A 24 0.45 17.58 12.91
CA GLU A 24 0.47 18.61 13.98
C GLU A 24 -0.43 18.19 15.14
N ARG A 25 -1.66 17.74 14.88
CA ARG A 25 -2.57 17.26 15.93
C ARG A 25 -1.99 16.06 16.69
N ALA A 26 -1.38 15.11 15.98
CA ALA A 26 -0.76 13.94 16.60
C ALA A 26 0.35 14.33 17.59
N LEU A 27 1.19 15.30 17.23
CA LEU A 27 2.23 15.82 18.11
C LEU A 27 1.65 16.62 19.29
N ALA A 28 0.64 17.45 19.03
CA ALA A 28 0.02 18.31 20.04
C ALA A 28 -0.64 17.51 21.18
N VAL A 29 -1.20 16.32 20.91
CA VAL A 29 -1.78 15.44 21.95
C VAL A 29 -0.79 15.10 23.06
N ARG A 30 0.51 15.08 22.75
CA ARG A 30 1.58 14.78 23.70
C ARG A 30 2.36 16.01 24.15
N GLY A 31 2.02 17.20 23.65
CA GLY A 31 2.86 18.38 23.81
C GLY A 31 4.27 18.18 23.21
N ALA A 32 4.37 17.30 22.20
CA ALA A 32 5.63 16.94 21.56
C ALA A 32 5.87 17.76 20.29
N THR A 33 7.12 17.82 19.89
CA THR A 33 7.57 18.41 18.63
C THR A 33 8.16 17.31 17.73
N ALA A 34 8.48 17.65 16.49
CA ALA A 34 9.16 16.71 15.60
C ALA A 34 10.50 16.21 16.15
N ARG A 35 11.19 16.99 16.98
CA ARG A 35 12.48 16.62 17.60
C ARG A 35 12.37 15.46 18.59
N ASP A 36 11.17 15.24 19.13
CA ASP A 36 10.92 14.21 20.14
C ASP A 36 10.58 12.85 19.50
N LEU A 37 10.52 12.79 18.15
CA LEU A 37 10.24 11.56 17.42
C LEU A 37 11.49 10.68 17.33
N ALA A 38 11.38 9.44 17.79
CA ALA A 38 12.42 8.43 17.68
C ALA A 38 12.50 7.78 16.28
N GLY A 39 11.44 7.90 15.49
CA GLY A 39 11.37 7.37 14.14
C GLY A 39 10.04 7.73 13.46
N ILE A 40 10.02 7.65 12.13
CA ILE A 40 8.82 7.85 11.31
C ILE A 40 8.68 6.67 10.36
N ALA A 41 7.51 6.04 10.37
CA ALA A 41 7.20 4.97 9.41
C ALA A 41 6.07 5.39 8.48
N CYS A 42 6.15 5.00 7.20
CA CYS A 42 5.04 5.12 6.27
C CYS A 42 4.83 3.84 5.47
N VAL A 43 3.62 3.67 4.95
CA VAL A 43 3.32 2.57 4.02
C VAL A 43 3.99 2.85 2.69
N ARG A 44 4.85 1.93 2.23
CA ARG A 44 5.58 2.08 0.97
C ARG A 44 4.83 1.53 -0.26
N GLY A 45 3.66 0.95 -0.06
CA GLY A 45 2.84 0.40 -1.14
C GLY A 45 2.74 -1.14 -1.14
N PRO A 46 2.19 -1.72 -2.23
CA PRO A 46 1.72 -1.03 -3.43
C PRO A 46 0.44 -0.23 -3.24
N GLY A 47 0.21 0.78 -4.07
CA GLY A 47 -0.96 1.64 -3.98
C GLY A 47 -0.98 2.78 -4.99
N SER A 48 -1.76 3.81 -4.71
CA SER A 48 -1.82 5.03 -5.53
C SER A 48 -0.46 5.69 -5.65
N PHE A 49 0.02 5.87 -6.87
CA PHE A 49 1.30 6.53 -7.16
C PHE A 49 1.41 7.93 -6.51
N THR A 50 0.38 8.75 -6.67
CA THR A 50 0.32 10.09 -6.05
C THR A 50 0.27 9.99 -4.51
N GLY A 51 -0.55 9.06 -3.97
CA GLY A 51 -0.66 8.87 -2.52
C GLY A 51 0.65 8.45 -1.88
N LEU A 52 1.37 7.51 -2.49
CA LEU A 52 2.69 7.07 -2.02
C LEU A 52 3.71 8.22 -2.04
N ARG A 53 3.74 9.02 -3.10
CA ARG A 53 4.62 10.20 -3.17
C ARG A 53 4.32 11.23 -2.08
N ILE A 54 3.05 11.51 -1.82
CA ILE A 54 2.65 12.45 -0.76
C ILE A 54 3.11 11.93 0.61
N ALA A 55 2.85 10.64 0.92
CA ALA A 55 3.25 10.06 2.19
C ALA A 55 4.78 10.07 2.39
N HIS A 56 5.54 9.69 1.36
CA HIS A 56 7.01 9.70 1.41
C HIS A 56 7.58 11.12 1.50
N ALA A 57 7.01 12.07 0.76
CA ALA A 57 7.43 13.48 0.84
C ALA A 57 7.18 14.06 2.24
N ALA A 58 6.03 13.75 2.86
CA ALA A 58 5.72 14.18 4.21
C ALA A 58 6.67 13.56 5.25
N MET A 59 6.91 12.24 5.17
CA MET A 59 7.88 11.54 6.02
C MET A 59 9.27 12.15 5.88
N TYR A 60 9.76 12.33 4.66
CA TYR A 60 11.08 12.88 4.38
C TYR A 60 11.22 14.33 4.83
N GLY A 61 10.19 15.16 4.56
CA GLY A 61 10.17 16.57 4.97
C GLY A 61 10.19 16.73 6.49
N LEU A 62 9.54 15.84 7.24
CA LEU A 62 9.57 15.86 8.71
C LEU A 62 10.88 15.30 9.26
N SER A 63 11.43 14.25 8.64
CA SER A 63 12.67 13.61 9.07
C SER A 63 13.89 14.49 8.87
N ARG A 64 14.01 15.12 7.71
CA ARG A 64 15.23 15.77 7.22
C ARG A 64 15.81 16.85 8.16
N PRO A 65 15.00 17.80 8.71
CA PRO A 65 15.51 18.85 9.59
C PRO A 65 16.06 18.36 10.92
N PHE A 66 15.66 17.16 11.36
CA PHE A 66 15.95 16.63 12.69
C PHE A 66 16.67 15.28 12.67
N ALA A 67 17.08 14.80 11.48
CA ALA A 67 17.72 13.50 11.29
C ALA A 67 16.94 12.33 11.91
N ILE A 68 15.60 12.33 11.78
CA ILE A 68 14.74 11.29 12.35
C ILE A 68 14.82 10.05 11.46
N PRO A 69 15.14 8.86 11.99
CA PRO A 69 15.20 7.64 11.21
C PRO A 69 13.83 7.27 10.59
N MET A 70 13.85 6.66 9.41
CA MET A 70 12.66 6.37 8.62
C MET A 70 12.51 4.87 8.37
N ALA A 71 11.26 4.39 8.32
CA ALA A 71 10.94 3.01 7.96
C ALA A 71 9.80 2.92 6.95
N GLY A 72 9.85 1.87 6.11
CA GLY A 72 8.80 1.55 5.14
C GLY A 72 8.03 0.30 5.53
N LEU A 73 6.71 0.38 5.53
CA LEU A 73 5.81 -0.74 5.85
C LEU A 73 5.20 -1.32 4.57
N ALA A 74 5.21 -2.64 4.43
CA ALA A 74 4.62 -3.33 3.29
C ALA A 74 3.09 -3.43 3.47
N TYR A 75 2.31 -2.85 2.55
CA TYR A 75 0.86 -2.72 2.70
C TYR A 75 0.14 -4.06 2.80
N LEU A 76 0.46 -5.01 1.92
CA LEU A 76 -0.23 -6.30 1.90
C LEU A 76 0.13 -7.15 3.12
N GLU A 77 1.35 -7.04 3.63
CA GLU A 77 1.78 -7.71 4.86
C GLU A 77 1.03 -7.20 6.09
N LEU A 78 0.76 -5.88 6.16
CA LEU A 78 -0.08 -5.29 7.21
C LEU A 78 -1.48 -5.90 7.21
N LEU A 79 -2.11 -6.02 6.03
CA LEU A 79 -3.44 -6.61 5.90
C LEU A 79 -3.44 -8.10 6.25
N ALA A 80 -2.42 -8.84 5.83
CA ALA A 80 -2.27 -10.26 6.16
C ALA A 80 -2.07 -10.47 7.67
N ALA A 81 -1.22 -9.66 8.31
CA ALA A 81 -0.95 -9.77 9.73
C ALA A 81 -2.19 -9.56 10.60
N GLN A 82 -3.02 -8.55 10.28
CA GLN A 82 -4.26 -8.31 11.04
C GLN A 82 -5.36 -9.35 10.76
N ALA A 83 -5.26 -10.08 9.65
CA ALA A 83 -6.19 -11.15 9.29
C ALA A 83 -5.79 -12.52 9.86
N ALA A 84 -4.59 -12.66 10.43
CA ALA A 84 -4.04 -13.95 10.87
C ALA A 84 -4.93 -14.68 11.88
N ASP A 85 -5.57 -13.96 12.79
CA ASP A 85 -6.46 -14.55 13.81
C ASP A 85 -7.79 -15.04 13.23
N PHE A 86 -8.14 -14.65 12.00
CA PHE A 86 -9.40 -14.99 11.33
C PHE A 86 -9.25 -16.04 10.24
N ALA A 87 -8.02 -16.45 9.92
CA ALA A 87 -7.72 -17.27 8.76
C ALA A 87 -6.86 -18.49 9.16
N ALA A 88 -7.49 -19.64 9.32
CA ALA A 88 -6.80 -20.92 9.62
C ALA A 88 -6.30 -21.63 8.36
N GLY A 89 -5.83 -20.90 7.35
CA GLY A 89 -5.33 -21.44 6.07
C GLY A 89 -4.53 -20.41 5.29
N GLU A 90 -4.42 -20.61 3.97
CA GLU A 90 -3.77 -19.62 3.12
C GLU A 90 -4.62 -18.35 3.04
N THR A 91 -3.97 -17.22 3.25
CA THR A 91 -4.57 -15.89 3.12
C THR A 91 -4.01 -15.19 1.90
N TRP A 92 -4.88 -14.73 1.01
CA TRP A 92 -4.49 -13.95 -0.16
C TRP A 92 -5.03 -12.54 -0.05
N VAL A 93 -4.12 -11.59 -0.01
CA VAL A 93 -4.42 -10.16 -0.01
C VAL A 93 -4.45 -9.67 -1.45
N LEU A 94 -5.60 -9.15 -1.87
CA LEU A 94 -5.82 -8.62 -3.21
C LEU A 94 -6.24 -7.15 -3.11
N THR A 95 -5.39 -6.23 -3.52
CA THR A 95 -5.69 -4.80 -3.50
C THR A 95 -5.94 -4.28 -4.91
N TYR A 96 -6.85 -3.33 -5.04
CA TYR A 96 -7.21 -2.75 -6.33
C TYR A 96 -6.03 -1.95 -6.90
N ALA A 97 -5.68 -2.21 -8.15
CA ALA A 97 -4.69 -1.43 -8.89
C ALA A 97 -5.38 -0.49 -9.90
N ARG A 98 -6.18 -1.05 -10.80
CA ARG A 98 -7.06 -0.36 -11.76
C ARG A 98 -8.10 -1.35 -12.31
N LYS A 99 -8.99 -0.90 -13.19
CA LYS A 99 -10.03 -1.77 -13.81
C LYS A 99 -9.41 -3.05 -14.38
N GLY A 100 -9.86 -4.20 -13.88
CA GLY A 100 -9.40 -5.53 -14.30
C GLY A 100 -8.00 -5.92 -13.81
N GLN A 101 -7.37 -5.13 -12.94
CA GLN A 101 -6.04 -5.41 -12.38
C GLN A 101 -6.00 -5.20 -10.87
N ILE A 102 -5.23 -6.05 -10.21
CA ILE A 102 -5.00 -6.05 -8.76
C ILE A 102 -3.50 -6.21 -8.47
N TYR A 103 -3.11 -5.83 -7.28
CA TYR A 103 -1.89 -6.33 -6.66
C TYR A 103 -2.26 -7.47 -5.73
N MET A 104 -1.49 -8.55 -5.76
CA MET A 104 -1.78 -9.74 -4.97
C MET A 104 -0.54 -10.32 -4.32
N GLN A 105 -0.74 -10.90 -3.13
CA GLN A 105 0.28 -11.65 -2.40
C GLN A 105 -0.40 -12.70 -1.53
N GLY A 106 0.14 -13.91 -1.54
CA GLY A 106 -0.32 -15.00 -0.68
C GLY A 106 0.52 -15.12 0.57
N PHE A 107 -0.12 -15.59 1.64
CA PHE A 107 0.51 -15.82 2.95
C PHE A 107 0.06 -17.16 3.50
N SER A 108 0.95 -17.84 4.20
CA SER A 108 0.66 -19.04 4.99
C SER A 108 1.24 -18.86 6.37
N HIS A 109 0.43 -19.03 7.41
CA HIS A 109 0.85 -18.79 8.80
C HIS A 109 1.55 -17.44 9.02
N GLY A 110 1.06 -16.38 8.36
CA GLY A 110 1.62 -15.02 8.42
C GLY A 110 2.90 -14.81 7.61
N LEU A 111 3.46 -15.84 6.98
CA LEU A 111 4.65 -15.74 6.13
C LEU A 111 4.26 -15.60 4.67
N PRO A 112 4.93 -14.72 3.90
CA PRO A 112 4.64 -14.56 2.48
C PRO A 112 5.01 -15.81 1.69
N LEU A 113 4.12 -16.24 0.79
CA LEU A 113 4.33 -17.34 -0.16
C LEU A 113 5.15 -16.93 -1.39
N GLY A 114 5.47 -15.66 -1.48
CA GLY A 114 6.25 -15.06 -2.56
C GLY A 114 6.15 -13.54 -2.56
N PRO A 115 6.78 -12.87 -3.51
CA PRO A 115 6.72 -11.41 -3.60
C PRO A 115 5.32 -10.93 -4.00
N VAL A 116 4.98 -9.72 -3.59
CA VAL A 116 3.80 -9.03 -4.11
C VAL A 116 3.95 -8.80 -5.61
N ARG A 117 2.87 -8.99 -6.37
CA ARG A 117 2.87 -8.85 -7.83
C ARG A 117 1.59 -8.24 -8.38
N PRO A 118 1.65 -7.53 -9.51
CA PRO A 118 0.46 -7.18 -10.27
C PRO A 118 -0.10 -8.43 -10.97
N ALA A 119 -1.43 -8.49 -11.10
CA ALA A 119 -2.10 -9.54 -11.86
C ALA A 119 -3.38 -9.01 -12.51
N ARG A 120 -3.78 -9.59 -13.63
CA ARG A 120 -5.15 -9.45 -14.14
C ARG A 120 -6.08 -10.29 -13.27
N VAL A 121 -7.30 -9.85 -13.07
CA VAL A 121 -8.28 -10.59 -12.25
C VAL A 121 -8.49 -12.02 -12.76
N ALA A 122 -8.56 -12.24 -14.08
CA ALA A 122 -8.66 -13.59 -14.66
C ALA A 122 -7.45 -14.49 -14.31
N GLN A 123 -6.24 -13.94 -14.27
CA GLN A 123 -5.04 -14.68 -13.86
C GLN A 123 -5.06 -15.01 -12.36
N ALA A 124 -5.55 -14.08 -11.55
CA ALA A 124 -5.73 -14.33 -10.12
C ALA A 124 -6.76 -15.42 -9.86
N LEU A 125 -7.91 -15.40 -10.55
CA LEU A 125 -8.93 -16.44 -10.47
C LEU A 125 -8.37 -17.83 -10.80
N ALA A 126 -7.67 -17.97 -11.91
CA ALA A 126 -7.07 -19.24 -12.32
C ALA A 126 -6.08 -19.76 -11.27
N LEU A 127 -5.19 -18.88 -10.79
CA LEU A 127 -4.21 -19.25 -9.75
C LEU A 127 -4.88 -19.67 -8.44
N LEU A 128 -5.90 -18.90 -7.99
CA LEU A 128 -6.55 -19.14 -6.70
C LEU A 128 -7.46 -20.36 -6.72
N ALA A 129 -8.06 -20.71 -7.88
CA ALA A 129 -8.86 -21.91 -8.04
C ALA A 129 -8.05 -23.20 -7.81
N ASP A 130 -6.74 -23.18 -8.13
CA ASP A 130 -5.84 -24.32 -7.96
C ASP A 130 -5.20 -24.39 -6.56
N ARG A 131 -5.52 -23.44 -5.66
CA ARG A 131 -4.96 -23.44 -4.30
C ARG A 131 -5.74 -24.36 -3.37
N PRO A 132 -5.06 -24.98 -2.36
CA PRO A 132 -5.74 -25.82 -1.39
C PRO A 132 -6.72 -25.01 -0.53
N ALA A 133 -7.84 -25.64 -0.17
CA ALA A 133 -8.79 -25.11 0.83
C ALA A 133 -8.30 -25.43 2.26
N PRO A 134 -8.62 -24.62 3.27
CA PRO A 134 -9.37 -23.36 3.17
C PRO A 134 -8.52 -22.19 2.69
N LEU A 135 -9.07 -21.38 1.81
CA LEU A 135 -8.48 -20.17 1.26
C LEU A 135 -9.24 -18.95 1.76
N PHE A 136 -8.53 -17.92 2.19
CA PHE A 136 -9.13 -16.68 2.69
C PHE A 136 -8.70 -15.49 1.83
N LEU A 137 -9.68 -14.68 1.40
CA LEU A 137 -9.44 -13.53 0.55
C LEU A 137 -9.81 -12.25 1.27
N LEU A 138 -9.00 -11.20 1.15
CA LEU A 138 -9.30 -9.86 1.65
C LEU A 138 -8.68 -8.77 0.79
N GLY A 139 -9.12 -7.55 1.01
CA GLY A 139 -8.59 -6.34 0.40
C GLY A 139 -9.52 -5.73 -0.66
N SER A 140 -9.25 -4.48 -0.99
CA SER A 140 -10.08 -3.66 -1.88
C SER A 140 -10.24 -4.24 -3.30
N GLY A 141 -9.30 -5.08 -3.74
CA GLY A 141 -9.37 -5.80 -5.01
C GLY A 141 -10.49 -6.83 -5.06
N VAL A 142 -10.75 -7.52 -3.92
CA VAL A 142 -11.87 -8.47 -3.80
C VAL A 142 -13.20 -7.72 -3.91
N ARG A 143 -13.35 -6.56 -3.24
CA ARG A 143 -14.60 -5.77 -3.25
C ARG A 143 -14.92 -5.19 -4.63
N LYS A 144 -13.90 -4.86 -5.42
CA LYS A 144 -14.06 -4.26 -6.74
C LYS A 144 -14.22 -5.28 -7.88
N ASN A 145 -14.04 -6.56 -7.59
CA ASN A 145 -14.11 -7.65 -8.58
C ASN A 145 -14.96 -8.79 -8.01
N PRO A 146 -16.32 -8.70 -8.14
CA PRO A 146 -17.25 -9.65 -7.56
C PRO A 146 -17.03 -11.12 -8.00
N GLU A 147 -16.43 -11.35 -9.15
CA GLU A 147 -16.07 -12.67 -9.66
C GLU A 147 -15.13 -13.45 -8.73
N LEU A 148 -14.34 -12.76 -7.91
CA LEU A 148 -13.49 -13.39 -6.90
C LEU A 148 -14.29 -14.05 -5.76
N HIS A 149 -15.54 -13.63 -5.54
CA HIS A 149 -16.43 -14.24 -4.55
C HIS A 149 -16.98 -15.60 -5.00
N ALA A 150 -16.87 -15.94 -6.29
CA ALA A 150 -17.39 -17.19 -6.85
C ALA A 150 -16.42 -18.37 -6.71
N LEU A 151 -15.22 -18.18 -6.14
CA LEU A 151 -14.27 -19.26 -5.90
C LEU A 151 -14.78 -20.21 -4.83
N ALA A 152 -15.03 -21.48 -5.22
CA ALA A 152 -15.63 -22.48 -4.34
C ALA A 152 -14.73 -22.89 -3.15
N ASN A 153 -13.42 -22.74 -3.30
CA ASN A 153 -12.41 -23.07 -2.27
C ASN A 153 -12.05 -21.87 -1.37
N ALA A 154 -12.70 -20.71 -1.56
CA ALA A 154 -12.31 -19.47 -0.89
C ALA A 154 -13.45 -18.87 -0.04
N SER A 155 -13.07 -18.29 1.08
CA SER A 155 -13.92 -17.45 1.94
C SER A 155 -13.43 -16.02 1.92
N VAL A 156 -14.33 -15.07 1.71
CA VAL A 156 -14.00 -13.65 1.73
C VAL A 156 -14.11 -13.10 3.15
N LEU A 157 -13.01 -12.55 3.67
CA LEU A 157 -12.97 -11.97 5.01
C LEU A 157 -13.76 -10.64 5.07
N PRO A 158 -14.16 -10.20 6.29
CA PRO A 158 -14.92 -8.96 6.47
C PRO A 158 -14.24 -7.72 5.90
N PRO A 159 -15.01 -6.73 5.37
CA PRO A 159 -14.46 -5.49 4.81
C PRO A 159 -13.64 -4.66 5.80
N ALA A 160 -13.88 -4.80 7.10
CA ALA A 160 -13.10 -4.12 8.14
C ALA A 160 -11.60 -4.49 8.12
N LEU A 161 -11.24 -5.62 7.49
CA LEU A 161 -9.86 -6.05 7.32
C LEU A 161 -9.20 -5.54 6.04
N ASP A 162 -9.91 -4.80 5.19
CA ASP A 162 -9.38 -4.29 3.91
C ASP A 162 -8.47 -3.05 4.06
N THR A 163 -8.44 -2.45 5.26
CA THR A 163 -7.54 -1.34 5.62
C THR A 163 -6.78 -1.68 6.90
N PRO A 164 -5.51 -1.25 7.03
CA PRO A 164 -4.75 -1.50 8.25
C PRO A 164 -5.37 -0.78 9.45
N THR A 165 -5.55 -1.50 10.54
CA THR A 165 -5.95 -0.89 11.80
C THR A 165 -4.79 -0.07 12.42
N PRO A 166 -5.08 0.93 13.28
CA PRO A 166 -4.04 1.66 13.99
C PRO A 166 -3.08 0.75 14.78
N THR A 167 -3.61 -0.32 15.37
CA THR A 167 -2.82 -1.31 16.12
C THR A 167 -1.89 -2.10 15.19
N ALA A 168 -2.36 -2.54 14.02
CA ALA A 168 -1.54 -3.23 13.03
C ALA A 168 -0.40 -2.35 12.53
N LEU A 169 -0.68 -1.07 12.24
CA LEU A 169 0.32 -0.08 11.86
C LEU A 169 1.36 0.13 12.96
N LEU A 170 0.93 0.29 14.22
CA LEU A 170 1.83 0.45 15.36
C LEU A 170 2.73 -0.77 15.56
N THR A 171 2.15 -1.97 15.53
CA THR A 171 2.90 -3.22 15.70
C THR A 171 3.97 -3.35 14.62
N ALA A 172 3.62 -3.13 13.36
CA ALA A 172 4.56 -3.19 12.25
C ALA A 172 5.64 -2.09 12.33
N ALA A 173 5.27 -0.87 12.73
CA ALA A 173 6.22 0.22 12.92
C ALA A 173 7.22 -0.10 14.06
N CYS A 174 6.77 -0.68 15.17
CA CYS A 174 7.65 -1.08 16.27
C CYS A 174 8.62 -2.21 15.88
N ALA A 175 8.24 -3.06 14.93
CA ALA A 175 9.08 -4.17 14.44
C ALA A 175 9.95 -3.79 13.22
N ALA A 176 9.72 -2.62 12.63
CA ALA A 176 10.40 -2.20 11.39
C ALA A 176 11.87 -1.85 11.64
N SER A 177 12.68 -2.01 10.58
CA SER A 177 14.06 -1.51 10.55
C SER A 177 14.07 -0.06 10.08
N TYR A 178 14.65 0.82 10.90
CA TYR A 178 14.76 2.24 10.64
C TYR A 178 16.13 2.59 10.08
N ALA A 179 16.18 3.53 9.13
CA ALA A 179 17.40 4.02 8.49
C ALA A 179 17.33 5.54 8.24
N ASP A 180 18.49 6.16 8.05
CA ASP A 180 18.59 7.60 7.76
C ASP A 180 18.16 7.96 6.33
N SER A 181 18.15 6.96 5.43
CA SER A 181 17.66 7.12 4.06
C SER A 181 16.17 6.73 3.96
N PRO A 182 15.37 7.46 3.15
CA PRO A 182 13.98 7.13 2.98
C PRO A 182 13.83 5.75 2.32
N PRO A 183 12.90 4.90 2.82
CA PRO A 183 12.61 3.64 2.16
C PRO A 183 12.04 3.91 0.76
N PRO A 184 12.45 3.15 -0.27
CA PRO A 184 11.90 3.34 -1.61
C PRO A 184 10.41 2.97 -1.65
N PRO A 185 9.56 3.77 -2.32
CA PRO A 185 8.18 3.38 -2.58
C PRO A 185 8.15 2.16 -3.51
N LEU A 186 7.21 1.26 -3.26
CA LEU A 186 7.04 0.05 -4.05
C LEU A 186 6.15 0.32 -5.26
N TYR A 187 6.76 0.67 -6.37
CA TYR A 187 6.10 0.83 -7.65
C TYR A 187 6.09 -0.48 -8.43
N LEU A 188 4.94 -1.15 -8.50
CA LEU A 188 4.77 -2.41 -9.24
C LEU A 188 4.18 -2.21 -10.65
N ARG A 189 3.91 -0.99 -11.02
CA ARG A 189 3.47 -0.60 -12.37
C ARG A 189 3.99 0.79 -12.71
N LYS A 190 3.99 1.11 -13.97
CA LYS A 190 4.22 2.47 -14.46
C LYS A 190 3.13 3.43 -13.98
N SER A 191 3.42 4.72 -13.96
CA SER A 191 2.40 5.73 -13.67
C SER A 191 1.31 5.75 -14.75
N ASP A 192 0.13 6.27 -14.43
CA ASP A 192 -0.94 6.41 -15.44
C ASP A 192 -0.52 7.34 -16.61
N ALA A 193 0.40 8.27 -16.35
CA ALA A 193 0.98 9.13 -17.38
C ALA A 193 1.88 8.33 -18.35
N GLU A 194 2.72 7.42 -17.81
CA GLU A 194 3.56 6.54 -18.62
C GLU A 194 2.74 5.50 -19.38
N ASP A 195 1.71 4.92 -18.74
CA ASP A 195 0.80 3.96 -19.38
C ASP A 195 0.00 4.59 -20.53
N ASN A 196 -0.33 5.89 -20.44
CA ASN A 196 -1.07 6.64 -21.44
C ASN A 196 -0.19 7.54 -22.32
N LEU A 197 1.13 7.40 -22.25
CA LEU A 197 2.08 8.28 -22.92
C LEU A 197 1.83 8.36 -24.42
N ASP A 198 1.60 7.22 -25.09
CA ASP A 198 1.37 7.17 -26.53
C ASP A 198 0.09 7.91 -26.92
N ALA A 199 -0.99 7.77 -26.13
CA ALA A 199 -2.24 8.48 -26.35
C ALA A 199 -2.10 9.98 -26.09
N ILE A 200 -1.33 10.36 -25.07
CA ILE A 200 -1.05 11.78 -24.74
C ILE A 200 -0.16 12.39 -25.83
N ALA A 201 0.88 11.69 -26.28
CA ALA A 201 1.76 12.14 -27.34
C ALA A 201 0.98 12.35 -28.63
N GLN A 202 0.16 11.37 -29.02
CA GLN A 202 -0.69 11.47 -30.20
C GLN A 202 -1.65 12.65 -30.14
N SER A 203 -2.27 12.90 -28.98
CA SER A 203 -3.19 14.05 -28.79
C SER A 203 -2.49 15.41 -28.90
N ARG A 204 -1.15 15.44 -28.70
CA ARG A 204 -0.31 16.63 -28.79
C ARG A 204 0.48 16.73 -30.10
N GLY A 205 0.30 15.79 -31.01
CA GLY A 205 1.04 15.74 -32.27
C GLY A 205 2.54 15.44 -32.12
N ILE A 206 2.93 14.82 -31.01
CA ILE A 206 4.32 14.44 -30.70
C ILE A 206 4.50 12.97 -31.05
N PRO A 207 5.57 12.60 -31.80
CA PRO A 207 5.90 11.19 -32.04
C PRO A 207 6.13 10.42 -30.74
N SER A 208 5.57 9.22 -30.62
CA SER A 208 5.68 8.40 -29.39
C SER A 208 7.12 8.12 -29.00
N ASP A 209 8.02 7.91 -29.95
CA ASP A 209 9.44 7.68 -29.71
C ASP A 209 10.15 8.90 -29.12
N GLU A 210 9.74 10.11 -29.53
CA GLU A 210 10.25 11.35 -28.97
C GLU A 210 9.75 11.56 -27.54
N ALA A 211 8.46 11.31 -27.30
CA ALA A 211 7.88 11.39 -25.97
C ALA A 211 8.52 10.42 -24.95
N ARG A 212 8.90 9.22 -25.38
CA ARG A 212 9.58 8.21 -24.55
C ARG A 212 11.01 8.60 -24.16
N ARG A 213 11.74 9.34 -24.97
CA ARG A 213 13.12 9.79 -24.67
C ARG A 213 13.21 10.75 -23.50
N HIS A 214 12.11 11.40 -23.14
CA HIS A 214 12.05 12.35 -22.03
C HIS A 214 11.60 11.73 -20.70
N ILE A 215 11.35 10.41 -20.67
CA ILE A 215 11.07 9.70 -19.43
C ILE A 215 12.38 9.11 -18.92
N PRO A 216 12.87 9.50 -17.73
CA PRO A 216 14.02 8.85 -17.13
C PRO A 216 13.70 7.41 -16.80
N ASP A 217 14.58 6.48 -17.14
CA ASP A 217 14.52 5.10 -16.65
C ASP A 217 14.77 5.14 -15.14
N PHE A 218 13.74 4.91 -14.37
CA PHE A 218 13.85 4.67 -12.94
C PHE A 218 14.08 3.16 -12.75
N GLU A 219 15.33 2.76 -12.69
CA GLU A 219 15.74 1.45 -12.16
C GLU A 219 15.53 1.36 -10.64
#